data_9c0d94f8b3439d4906b4ca595f39a096
#
_entry.id   9c0d94f8b3439d4906b4ca595f39a096
#
_cell.length_a   1.000
_cell.length_b   1.000
_cell.length_c   1.000
_cell.angle_alpha   90.00
_cell.angle_beta   90.00
_cell.angle_gamma   90.00
#
_symmetry.space_group_name_H-M   'P 1'
#
loop_
_entity.id
_entity.type
_entity.pdbx_description
1 polymer ?
#
loop_
_entity_poly.entity_id
_entity_poly.type
_entity_poly.pdbx_seq_one_letter_code
_entity_poly.pdbx_strand_id
1 'polypeptide(L)'
;QFIGGKAAGFYTVPYYPFQPHQAAGATIAIFVIVLWVGRKHFQEIAKKIIGMFTIIDDSMEPMHYRTAALGTVICFLLLYVICRWAGMSTWVFLLFFGLYVIISVTVTRIRAELGPPVHNMGGVNPQTILMTIVGTRPFGTNNLVVFSLFSWFNGSNRSHPMPHQLEGFKLAHHTGIGHKRLIWVITLTIIPAVFSAFSIYLYALYRYGASIAVDAPGQVLGPGQSTYQQLASWLQSPRPSDLYGTLAILLGFTFTMFLGAMRLKCVWWPFHPVGYVTGI
;
A
#
# COMPACT_ATOMS: atom_id res chain seq x y z
N GLN A 1 -13.11 19.56 10.25
CA GLN A 1 -11.72 20.08 10.23
C GLN A 1 -11.56 21.19 9.18
N PHE A 2 -11.99 20.95 7.92
CA PHE A 2 -11.81 21.93 6.84
C PHE A 2 -12.58 23.25 7.07
N ILE A 3 -13.83 23.18 7.47
CA ILE A 3 -14.67 24.38 7.70
C ILE A 3 -14.18 25.15 8.94
N GLY A 4 -13.94 24.47 10.04
CA GLY A 4 -13.45 25.10 11.27
C GLY A 4 -12.05 25.71 11.12
N GLY A 5 -11.16 25.03 10.38
CA GLY A 5 -9.83 25.57 10.11
C GLY A 5 -9.82 26.78 9.18
N LYS A 6 -10.71 26.83 8.19
CA LYS A 6 -10.90 28.04 7.38
C LYS A 6 -11.36 29.21 8.22
N ALA A 7 -12.33 28.99 9.13
CA ALA A 7 -12.81 30.02 10.05
C ALA A 7 -11.71 30.48 11.02
N ALA A 8 -10.77 29.61 11.38
CA ALA A 8 -9.62 29.95 12.25
C ALA A 8 -8.39 30.52 11.49
N GLY A 9 -8.49 30.73 10.17
CA GLY A 9 -7.41 31.34 9.38
C GLY A 9 -6.32 30.38 8.91
N PHE A 10 -6.48 29.06 9.11
CA PHE A 10 -5.48 28.04 8.71
C PHE A 10 -5.49 27.69 7.20
N TYR A 11 -6.28 28.38 6.39
CA TYR A 11 -6.34 28.13 4.94
C TYR A 11 -5.04 28.50 4.19
N THR A 12 -4.17 29.29 4.80
CA THR A 12 -2.85 29.63 4.25
C THR A 12 -1.77 28.59 4.54
N VAL A 13 -2.05 27.64 5.45
CA VAL A 13 -1.08 26.58 5.79
C VAL A 13 -1.07 25.54 4.69
N PRO A 14 0.08 25.28 4.04
CA PRO A 14 0.20 24.25 3.01
C PRO A 14 -0.28 22.89 3.52
N TYR A 15 -1.01 22.16 2.67
CA TYR A 15 -1.56 20.82 2.96
C TYR A 15 -2.62 20.75 4.07
N TYR A 16 -3.02 21.87 4.70
CA TYR A 16 -4.12 21.83 5.68
C TYR A 16 -5.42 21.30 5.02
N PRO A 17 -6.15 20.36 5.66
CA PRO A 17 -6.00 19.84 7.02
C PRO A 17 -5.14 18.57 7.17
N PHE A 18 -4.14 18.35 6.34
CA PHE A 18 -3.18 17.23 6.41
C PHE A 18 -3.82 15.83 6.28
N GLN A 19 -4.92 15.73 5.54
CA GLN A 19 -5.68 14.49 5.38
C GLN A 19 -4.81 13.28 4.96
N PRO A 20 -3.95 13.34 3.91
CA PRO A 20 -3.13 12.21 3.53
C PRO A 20 -2.15 11.77 4.62
N HIS A 21 -1.64 12.72 5.41
CA HIS A 21 -0.72 12.42 6.51
C HIS A 21 -1.44 11.73 7.68
N GLN A 22 -2.63 12.21 8.05
CA GLN A 22 -3.46 11.55 9.06
C GLN A 22 -3.88 10.16 8.61
N ALA A 23 -4.28 9.98 7.34
CA ALA A 23 -4.61 8.69 6.77
C ALA A 23 -3.41 7.71 6.78
N ALA A 24 -2.19 8.20 6.51
CA ALA A 24 -0.97 7.41 6.60
C ALA A 24 -0.72 6.90 8.03
N GLY A 25 -0.85 7.78 9.03
CA GLY A 25 -0.75 7.39 10.44
C GLY A 25 -1.81 6.38 10.85
N ALA A 26 -3.05 6.61 10.45
CA ALA A 26 -4.17 5.70 10.70
C ALA A 26 -3.98 4.32 10.03
N THR A 27 -3.39 4.28 8.83
CA THR A 27 -3.02 3.04 8.13
C THR A 27 -2.02 2.22 8.94
N ILE A 28 -0.98 2.86 9.46
CA ILE A 28 0.02 2.18 10.31
C ILE A 28 -0.64 1.68 11.60
N ALA A 29 -1.53 2.45 12.21
CA ALA A 29 -2.25 2.04 13.42
C ALA A 29 -3.13 0.80 13.20
N ILE A 30 -3.87 0.73 12.08
CA ILE A 30 -4.68 -0.46 11.75
C ILE A 30 -3.77 -1.68 11.58
N PHE A 31 -2.62 -1.54 10.91
CA PHE A 31 -1.67 -2.64 10.80
C PHE A 31 -1.23 -3.16 12.17
N VAL A 32 -0.89 -2.26 13.10
CA VAL A 32 -0.52 -2.62 14.47
C VAL A 32 -1.68 -3.34 15.19
N ILE A 33 -2.90 -2.86 15.03
CA ILE A 33 -4.10 -3.52 15.60
C ILE A 33 -4.25 -4.93 15.03
N VAL A 34 -4.10 -5.11 13.71
CA VAL A 34 -4.20 -6.42 13.05
C VAL A 34 -3.15 -7.39 13.60
N LEU A 35 -1.90 -6.95 13.73
CA LEU A 35 -0.83 -7.78 14.30
C LEU A 35 -1.10 -8.12 15.77
N TRP A 36 -1.57 -7.16 16.54
CA TRP A 36 -1.87 -7.37 17.96
C TRP A 36 -3.02 -8.37 18.17
N VAL A 37 -4.10 -8.21 17.44
CA VAL A 37 -5.26 -9.12 17.50
C VAL A 37 -4.88 -10.51 16.99
N GLY A 38 -4.15 -10.58 15.88
CA GLY A 38 -3.72 -11.84 15.25
C GLY A 38 -2.49 -12.50 15.88
N ARG A 39 -1.87 -11.93 16.92
CA ARG A 39 -0.56 -12.36 17.43
C ARG A 39 -0.44 -13.85 17.75
N LYS A 40 -1.48 -14.44 18.33
CA LYS A 40 -1.47 -15.89 18.64
C LYS A 40 -1.44 -16.73 17.36
N HIS A 41 -2.25 -16.35 16.37
CA HIS A 41 -2.30 -17.05 15.08
C HIS A 41 -0.97 -16.91 14.33
N PHE A 42 -0.37 -15.71 14.29
CA PHE A 42 0.95 -15.50 13.69
C PHE A 42 2.07 -16.28 14.39
N GLN A 43 2.00 -16.43 15.72
CA GLN A 43 2.95 -17.26 16.47
C GLN A 43 2.83 -18.73 16.08
N GLU A 44 1.63 -19.26 15.95
CA GLU A 44 1.41 -20.65 15.53
C GLU A 44 1.88 -20.88 14.07
N ILE A 45 1.62 -19.94 13.15
CA ILE A 45 2.16 -19.99 11.78
C ILE A 45 3.69 -19.99 11.82
N ALA A 46 4.32 -19.12 12.60
CA ALA A 46 5.78 -19.06 12.73
C ALA A 46 6.36 -20.39 13.24
N LYS A 47 5.74 -21.02 14.26
CA LYS A 47 6.13 -22.35 14.74
C LYS A 47 6.02 -23.39 13.63
N LYS A 48 4.94 -23.38 12.85
CA LYS A 48 4.72 -24.29 11.72
C LYS A 48 5.82 -24.15 10.64
N ILE A 49 6.21 -22.92 10.31
CA ILE A 49 7.29 -22.62 9.36
C ILE A 49 8.62 -23.21 9.84
N ILE A 50 8.96 -23.04 11.13
CA ILE A 50 10.21 -23.53 11.74
C ILE A 50 10.19 -25.06 11.93
N GLY A 51 9.01 -25.69 11.88
CA GLY A 51 8.86 -27.13 12.03
C GLY A 51 8.57 -27.60 13.44
N MET A 52 8.17 -26.72 14.31
CA MET A 52 7.68 -27.06 15.64
C MET A 52 6.26 -27.65 15.56
N PHE A 53 5.90 -28.43 16.58
CA PHE A 53 4.54 -28.94 16.71
C PHE A 53 3.52 -27.80 16.83
N THR A 54 2.48 -27.84 16.00
CA THR A 54 1.40 -26.83 15.98
C THR A 54 0.06 -27.49 15.77
N ILE A 55 -1.00 -26.86 16.24
CA ILE A 55 -2.39 -27.32 16.10
C ILE A 55 -2.95 -26.97 14.71
N ILE A 56 -2.31 -26.02 13.99
CA ILE A 56 -2.82 -25.52 12.70
C ILE A 56 -2.59 -26.57 11.60
N ASP A 57 -3.67 -26.97 10.94
CA ASP A 57 -3.64 -27.75 9.71
C ASP A 57 -3.68 -26.84 8.49
N ASP A 58 -2.66 -26.95 7.63
CA ASP A 58 -2.54 -26.19 6.38
C ASP A 58 -2.88 -27.01 5.13
N SER A 59 -3.51 -28.17 5.30
CA SER A 59 -3.87 -29.06 4.19
C SER A 59 -4.94 -28.46 3.27
N MET A 60 -5.86 -27.70 3.84
CA MET A 60 -6.96 -27.00 3.15
C MET A 60 -6.56 -25.62 2.64
N GLU A 61 -5.39 -25.13 3.03
CA GLU A 61 -4.89 -23.84 2.58
C GLU A 61 -4.47 -23.88 1.11
N PRO A 62 -4.49 -22.74 0.41
CA PRO A 62 -4.05 -22.64 -0.97
C PRO A 62 -2.62 -23.16 -1.19
N MET A 63 -1.74 -22.93 -0.21
CA MET A 63 -0.34 -23.32 -0.22
C MET A 63 0.14 -23.59 1.21
N HIS A 64 1.04 -24.55 1.39
CA HIS A 64 1.66 -24.81 2.70
C HIS A 64 2.42 -23.60 3.21
N TYR A 65 2.31 -23.27 4.49
CA TYR A 65 2.93 -22.09 5.09
C TYR A 65 4.45 -22.02 4.88
N ARG A 66 5.15 -23.16 4.89
CA ARG A 66 6.60 -23.22 4.58
C ARG A 66 6.90 -22.80 3.15
N THR A 67 6.14 -23.31 2.18
CA THR A 67 6.31 -22.97 0.76
C THR A 67 6.00 -21.48 0.52
N ALA A 68 4.94 -20.97 1.15
CA ALA A 68 4.58 -19.56 1.08
C ALA A 68 5.68 -18.67 1.67
N ALA A 69 6.21 -19.01 2.85
CA ALA A 69 7.28 -18.25 3.49
C ALA A 69 8.57 -18.26 2.65
N LEU A 70 8.97 -19.45 2.14
CA LEU A 70 10.15 -19.56 1.29
C LEU A 70 9.99 -18.75 0.00
N GLY A 71 8.84 -18.88 -0.67
CA GLY A 71 8.52 -18.11 -1.86
C GLY A 71 8.56 -16.60 -1.60
N THR A 72 8.00 -16.15 -0.49
CA THR A 72 8.04 -14.73 -0.09
C THR A 72 9.48 -14.25 0.10
N VAL A 73 10.32 -15.00 0.81
CA VAL A 73 11.73 -14.66 1.01
C VAL A 73 12.48 -14.58 -0.32
N ILE A 74 12.29 -15.59 -1.21
CA ILE A 74 12.93 -15.59 -2.53
C ILE A 74 12.50 -14.37 -3.35
N CYS A 75 11.20 -14.06 -3.39
CA CYS A 75 10.69 -12.89 -4.12
C CYS A 75 11.26 -11.57 -3.55
N PHE A 76 11.34 -11.43 -2.23
CA PHE A 76 11.95 -10.24 -1.61
C PHE A 76 13.46 -10.14 -1.89
N LEU A 77 14.18 -11.26 -1.94
CA LEU A 77 15.60 -11.27 -2.31
C LEU A 77 15.81 -10.88 -3.78
N LEU A 78 15.00 -11.42 -4.70
CA LEU A 78 15.05 -11.03 -6.11
C LEU A 78 14.75 -9.54 -6.29
N LEU A 79 13.70 -9.06 -5.63
CA LEU A 79 13.34 -7.65 -5.64
C LEU A 79 14.46 -6.76 -5.06
N TYR A 80 15.09 -7.19 -3.98
CA TYR A 80 16.26 -6.52 -3.39
C TYR A 80 17.42 -6.43 -4.39
N VAL A 81 17.76 -7.52 -5.07
CA VAL A 81 18.84 -7.53 -6.08
C VAL A 81 18.52 -6.55 -7.21
N ILE A 82 17.29 -6.57 -7.74
CA ILE A 82 16.85 -5.63 -8.80
C ILE A 82 16.96 -4.18 -8.32
N CYS A 83 16.49 -3.89 -7.12
CA CYS A 83 16.56 -2.54 -6.54
C CYS A 83 18.01 -2.09 -6.31
N ARG A 84 18.90 -3.00 -5.90
CA ARG A 84 20.34 -2.71 -5.76
C ARG A 84 20.99 -2.39 -7.09
N TRP A 85 20.66 -3.12 -8.15
CA TRP A 85 21.11 -2.80 -9.50
C TRP A 85 20.60 -1.44 -9.99
N ALA A 86 19.37 -1.08 -9.63
CA ALA A 86 18.83 0.25 -9.91
C ALA A 86 19.46 1.38 -9.07
N GLY A 87 20.39 1.07 -8.14
CA GLY A 87 21.09 2.04 -7.31
C GLY A 87 20.41 2.37 -5.98
N MET A 88 19.39 1.61 -5.57
CA MET A 88 18.69 1.83 -4.29
C MET A 88 19.54 1.36 -3.11
N SER A 89 19.63 2.17 -2.06
CA SER A 89 20.32 1.82 -0.82
C SER A 89 19.56 0.80 0.00
N THR A 90 20.25 -0.11 0.70
CA THR A 90 19.62 -1.19 1.48
C THR A 90 18.63 -0.69 2.52
N TRP A 91 18.98 0.34 3.28
CA TRP A 91 18.09 0.91 4.31
C TRP A 91 16.82 1.53 3.70
N VAL A 92 16.94 2.15 2.52
CA VAL A 92 15.80 2.72 1.76
C VAL A 92 14.89 1.61 1.27
N PHE A 93 15.46 0.52 0.74
CA PHE A 93 14.72 -0.66 0.33
C PHE A 93 13.87 -1.22 1.49
N LEU A 94 14.48 -1.43 2.66
CA LEU A 94 13.79 -1.98 3.82
C LEU A 94 12.65 -1.08 4.29
N LEU A 95 12.88 0.24 4.37
CA LEU A 95 11.84 1.19 4.78
C LEU A 95 10.71 1.27 3.76
N PHE A 96 11.04 1.37 2.48
CA PHE A 96 10.05 1.51 1.41
C PHE A 96 9.15 0.28 1.31
N PHE A 97 9.75 -0.91 1.19
CA PHE A 97 8.97 -2.14 1.07
C PHE A 97 8.35 -2.58 2.39
N GLY A 98 8.93 -2.24 3.52
CA GLY A 98 8.29 -2.39 4.82
C GLY A 98 6.99 -1.59 4.92
N LEU A 99 7.01 -0.31 4.55
CA LEU A 99 5.81 0.53 4.48
C LEU A 99 4.82 0.02 3.43
N TYR A 100 5.31 -0.45 2.28
CA TYR A 100 4.45 -1.03 1.25
C TYR A 100 3.68 -2.26 1.75
N VAL A 101 4.32 -3.15 2.50
CA VAL A 101 3.67 -4.31 3.14
C VAL A 101 2.64 -3.85 4.17
N ILE A 102 2.96 -2.86 5.00
CA ILE A 102 2.04 -2.28 5.98
C ILE A 102 0.77 -1.77 5.28
N ILE A 103 0.92 -0.99 4.22
CA ILE A 103 -0.20 -0.46 3.44
C ILE A 103 -0.99 -1.61 2.79
N SER A 104 -0.32 -2.59 2.20
CA SER A 104 -0.93 -3.74 1.53
C SER A 104 -1.83 -4.54 2.47
N VAL A 105 -1.32 -4.88 3.66
CA VAL A 105 -2.09 -5.60 4.68
C VAL A 105 -3.26 -4.78 5.18
N THR A 106 -3.06 -3.48 5.40
CA THR A 106 -4.13 -2.58 5.87
C THR A 106 -5.23 -2.43 4.83
N VAL A 107 -4.90 -2.20 3.55
CA VAL A 107 -5.88 -2.10 2.45
C VAL A 107 -6.69 -3.39 2.34
N THR A 108 -6.01 -4.54 2.44
CA THR A 108 -6.67 -5.85 2.43
C THR A 108 -7.62 -6.03 3.62
N ARG A 109 -7.20 -5.59 4.80
CA ARG A 109 -8.03 -5.62 6.01
C ARG A 109 -9.26 -4.71 5.89
N ILE A 110 -9.09 -3.49 5.38
CA ILE A 110 -10.19 -2.55 5.12
C ILE A 110 -11.19 -3.17 4.15
N ARG A 111 -10.71 -3.79 3.08
CA ARG A 111 -11.57 -4.47 2.11
C ARG A 111 -12.35 -5.62 2.75
N ALA A 112 -11.70 -6.42 3.58
CA ALA A 112 -12.32 -7.55 4.26
C ALA A 112 -13.37 -7.13 5.30
N GLU A 113 -13.19 -5.99 5.98
CA GLU A 113 -14.11 -5.53 7.02
C GLU A 113 -15.30 -4.73 6.50
N LEU A 114 -15.07 -3.80 5.58
CA LEU A 114 -16.08 -2.87 5.07
C LEU A 114 -16.65 -3.26 3.70
N GLY A 115 -15.91 -4.05 2.90
CA GLY A 115 -16.29 -4.42 1.55
C GLY A 115 -16.43 -3.23 0.57
N PRO A 116 -15.68 -2.11 0.68
CA PRO A 116 -15.88 -0.99 -0.22
C PRO A 116 -15.59 -1.42 -1.66
N PRO A 117 -16.39 -1.00 -2.66
CA PRO A 117 -16.18 -1.42 -4.05
C PRO A 117 -14.83 -0.90 -4.60
N VAL A 118 -14.33 0.21 -4.07
CA VAL A 118 -13.03 0.80 -4.42
C VAL A 118 -12.23 1.02 -3.15
N HIS A 119 -11.05 0.42 -3.08
CA HIS A 119 -10.11 0.55 -1.97
C HIS A 119 -8.94 1.45 -2.37
N ASN A 120 -9.20 2.73 -2.54
CA ASN A 120 -8.16 3.72 -2.83
C ASN A 120 -7.97 4.63 -1.61
N MET A 121 -6.77 4.55 -1.04
CA MET A 121 -6.36 5.43 0.06
C MET A 121 -5.60 6.61 -0.55
N GLY A 122 -6.33 7.65 -0.91
CA GLY A 122 -5.79 8.81 -1.64
C GLY A 122 -4.53 9.39 -1.00
N GLY A 123 -3.41 9.32 -1.71
CA GLY A 123 -2.14 9.90 -1.28
C GLY A 123 -1.34 9.11 -0.23
N VAL A 124 -1.87 7.99 0.29
CA VAL A 124 -1.12 7.13 1.22
C VAL A 124 -0.24 6.16 0.42
N ASN A 125 1.05 6.46 0.35
CA ASN A 125 2.05 5.61 -0.27
C ASN A 125 3.38 5.69 0.48
N PRO A 126 4.27 4.69 0.36
CA PRO A 126 5.55 4.66 1.07
C PRO A 126 6.41 5.88 0.81
N GLN A 127 6.45 6.34 -0.43
CA GLN A 127 7.22 7.48 -0.88
C GLN A 127 6.81 8.77 -0.16
N THR A 128 5.51 9.09 -0.13
CA THR A 128 5.00 10.29 0.55
C THR A 128 5.31 10.25 2.05
N ILE A 129 5.11 9.10 2.70
CA ILE A 129 5.41 8.93 4.13
C ILE A 129 6.90 9.18 4.41
N LEU A 130 7.79 8.56 3.63
CA LEU A 130 9.23 8.73 3.81
C LEU A 130 9.69 10.16 3.55
N MET A 131 9.16 10.81 2.49
CA MET A 131 9.48 12.21 2.19
C MET A 131 8.99 13.17 3.27
N THR A 132 7.86 12.90 3.88
CA THR A 132 7.33 13.71 4.99
C THR A 132 8.20 13.59 6.24
N ILE A 133 8.54 12.36 6.64
CA ILE A 133 9.25 12.09 7.90
C ILE A 133 10.74 12.44 7.79
N VAL A 134 11.39 12.04 6.70
CA VAL A 134 12.85 12.13 6.56
C VAL A 134 13.27 13.34 5.73
N GLY A 135 12.40 13.83 4.85
CA GLY A 135 12.75 14.82 3.82
C GLY A 135 13.41 14.16 2.62
N THR A 136 13.85 14.97 1.65
CA THR A 136 14.47 14.46 0.42
C THR A 136 16.00 14.37 0.49
N ARG A 137 16.63 15.21 1.33
CA ARG A 137 18.10 15.32 1.42
C ARG A 137 18.82 14.00 1.72
N PRO A 138 18.41 13.18 2.72
CA PRO A 138 19.15 11.98 3.12
C PRO A 138 19.09 10.84 2.10
N PHE A 139 18.13 10.87 1.17
CA PHE A 139 17.97 9.79 0.20
C PHE A 139 19.01 9.82 -0.92
N GLY A 140 19.49 11.01 -1.32
CA GLY A 140 20.38 11.16 -2.47
C GLY A 140 19.69 10.89 -3.81
N THR A 141 20.35 11.24 -4.91
CA THR A 141 19.78 11.22 -6.27
C THR A 141 19.28 9.84 -6.69
N ASN A 142 20.07 8.78 -6.47
CA ASN A 142 19.75 7.44 -6.97
C ASN A 142 18.46 6.89 -6.34
N ASN A 143 18.29 7.04 -5.02
CA ASN A 143 17.07 6.60 -4.35
C ASN A 143 15.84 7.40 -4.79
N LEU A 144 15.98 8.71 -5.01
CA LEU A 144 14.89 9.56 -5.51
C LEU A 144 14.45 9.16 -6.92
N VAL A 145 15.39 8.81 -7.79
CA VAL A 145 15.10 8.28 -9.12
C VAL A 145 14.32 6.96 -9.02
N VAL A 146 14.79 6.03 -8.18
CA VAL A 146 14.09 4.75 -7.98
C VAL A 146 12.69 4.94 -7.40
N PHE A 147 12.48 5.89 -6.48
CA PHE A 147 11.15 6.25 -5.99
C PHE A 147 10.23 6.73 -7.12
N SER A 148 10.75 7.54 -8.03
CA SER A 148 9.99 8.00 -9.18
C SER A 148 9.66 6.87 -10.16
N LEU A 149 10.56 5.91 -10.34
CA LEU A 149 10.28 4.70 -11.12
C LEU A 149 9.19 3.84 -10.49
N PHE A 150 9.08 3.80 -9.16
CA PHE A 150 8.06 3.02 -8.47
C PHE A 150 6.72 3.75 -8.29
N SER A 151 6.61 5.02 -8.68
CA SER A 151 5.37 5.80 -8.50
C SER A 151 4.17 5.20 -9.22
N TRP A 152 4.39 4.51 -10.34
CA TRP A 152 3.33 3.92 -11.16
C TRP A 152 2.54 2.82 -10.42
N PHE A 153 3.18 1.99 -9.61
CA PHE A 153 2.48 0.91 -8.91
C PHE A 153 2.04 1.28 -7.50
N ASN A 154 2.66 2.28 -6.87
CA ASN A 154 2.31 2.68 -5.52
C ASN A 154 1.44 3.95 -5.44
N GLY A 155 1.21 4.61 -6.57
CA GLY A 155 0.40 5.83 -6.66
C GLY A 155 -1.10 5.61 -6.47
N SER A 156 -1.58 4.37 -6.65
CA SER A 156 -2.99 4.00 -6.45
C SER A 156 -3.11 2.58 -5.93
N ASN A 157 -3.96 2.39 -4.93
CA ASN A 157 -4.22 1.08 -4.34
C ASN A 157 -5.39 0.33 -5.02
N ARG A 158 -6.02 0.91 -6.05
CA ARG A 158 -7.22 0.33 -6.71
C ARG A 158 -6.99 -1.05 -7.29
N SER A 159 -5.86 -1.25 -7.93
CA SER A 159 -5.47 -2.50 -8.60
C SER A 159 -4.59 -3.41 -7.71
N HIS A 160 -4.53 -3.13 -6.40
CA HIS A 160 -3.69 -3.91 -5.50
C HIS A 160 -4.15 -5.38 -5.50
N PRO A 161 -3.26 -6.36 -5.81
CA PRO A 161 -3.67 -7.75 -6.03
C PRO A 161 -4.16 -8.46 -4.76
N MET A 162 -3.63 -8.12 -3.60
CA MET A 162 -3.89 -8.83 -2.34
C MET A 162 -5.37 -8.81 -1.91
N PRO A 163 -6.11 -7.68 -1.92
CA PRO A 163 -7.55 -7.66 -1.64
C PRO A 163 -8.36 -8.48 -2.64
N HIS A 164 -8.04 -8.40 -3.94
CA HIS A 164 -8.75 -9.15 -4.98
C HIS A 164 -8.53 -10.66 -4.87
N GLN A 165 -7.31 -11.07 -4.52
CA GLN A 165 -7.02 -12.49 -4.25
C GLN A 165 -7.81 -13.00 -3.04
N LEU A 166 -7.90 -12.22 -1.97
CA LEU A 166 -8.68 -12.57 -0.78
C LEU A 166 -10.16 -12.78 -1.13
N GLU A 167 -10.74 -11.91 -1.96
CA GLU A 167 -12.11 -12.07 -2.45
C GLU A 167 -12.26 -13.32 -3.32
N GLY A 168 -11.30 -13.57 -4.22
CA GLY A 168 -11.26 -14.77 -5.04
C GLY A 168 -11.25 -16.04 -4.19
N PHE A 169 -10.45 -16.11 -3.13
CA PHE A 169 -10.45 -17.24 -2.20
C PHE A 169 -11.75 -17.36 -1.43
N LYS A 170 -12.36 -16.26 -1.02
CA LYS A 170 -13.67 -16.27 -0.35
C LYS A 170 -14.76 -16.79 -1.27
N LEU A 171 -14.76 -16.36 -2.54
CA LEU A 171 -15.70 -16.84 -3.55
C LEU A 171 -15.50 -18.34 -3.82
N ALA A 172 -14.26 -18.81 -3.97
CA ALA A 172 -13.93 -20.20 -4.15
C ALA A 172 -14.43 -21.06 -2.99
N HIS A 173 -14.29 -20.58 -1.76
CA HIS A 173 -14.81 -21.25 -0.57
C HIS A 173 -16.33 -21.40 -0.63
N HIS A 174 -17.07 -20.36 -1.03
CA HIS A 174 -18.53 -20.44 -1.15
C HIS A 174 -19.02 -21.31 -2.30
N THR A 175 -18.27 -21.40 -3.38
CA THR A 175 -18.63 -22.21 -4.57
C THR A 175 -18.08 -23.64 -4.54
N GLY A 176 -17.35 -24.02 -3.47
CA GLY A 176 -16.75 -25.34 -3.35
C GLY A 176 -15.54 -25.59 -4.26
N ILE A 177 -14.99 -24.55 -4.88
CA ILE A 177 -13.77 -24.64 -5.71
C ILE A 177 -12.57 -24.79 -4.80
N GLY A 178 -11.75 -25.81 -5.02
CA GLY A 178 -10.52 -26.02 -4.24
C GLY A 178 -9.52 -24.87 -4.39
N HIS A 179 -9.04 -24.32 -3.27
CA HIS A 179 -8.13 -23.17 -3.23
C HIS A 179 -6.83 -23.40 -4.01
N LYS A 180 -6.30 -24.62 -4.04
CA LYS A 180 -5.12 -25.00 -4.83
C LYS A 180 -5.34 -24.84 -6.34
N ARG A 181 -6.53 -25.18 -6.84
CA ARG A 181 -6.88 -24.98 -8.26
C ARG A 181 -6.98 -23.49 -8.59
N LEU A 182 -7.54 -22.69 -7.68
CA LEU A 182 -7.66 -21.25 -7.88
C LEU A 182 -6.30 -20.55 -8.02
N ILE A 183 -5.28 -20.95 -7.24
CA ILE A 183 -3.92 -20.39 -7.40
C ILE A 183 -3.38 -20.64 -8.82
N TRP A 184 -3.52 -21.85 -9.34
CA TRP A 184 -3.08 -22.16 -10.70
C TRP A 184 -3.81 -21.34 -11.75
N VAL A 185 -5.13 -21.17 -11.59
CA VAL A 185 -5.93 -20.33 -12.50
C VAL A 185 -5.45 -18.88 -12.43
N ILE A 186 -5.27 -18.31 -11.23
CA ILE A 186 -4.77 -16.94 -11.07
C ILE A 186 -3.39 -16.79 -11.72
N THR A 187 -2.46 -17.70 -11.45
CA THR A 187 -1.10 -17.64 -12.00
C THR A 187 -1.08 -17.73 -13.52
N LEU A 188 -1.85 -18.67 -14.09
CA LEU A 188 -1.95 -18.87 -15.53
C LEU A 188 -2.63 -17.69 -16.24
N THR A 189 -3.53 -16.99 -15.58
CA THR A 189 -4.22 -15.83 -16.18
C THR A 189 -3.43 -14.53 -16.08
N ILE A 190 -2.60 -14.36 -15.05
CA ILE A 190 -1.80 -13.12 -14.89
C ILE A 190 -0.80 -12.97 -16.04
N ILE A 191 -0.11 -14.02 -16.44
CA ILE A 191 0.92 -13.96 -17.48
C ILE A 191 0.35 -13.46 -18.82
N PRO A 192 -0.65 -14.11 -19.43
CA PRO A 192 -1.23 -13.60 -20.69
C PRO A 192 -1.92 -12.24 -20.53
N ALA A 193 -2.52 -11.96 -19.36
CA ALA A 193 -3.15 -10.66 -19.12
C ALA A 193 -2.14 -9.50 -19.17
N VAL A 194 -0.96 -9.67 -18.56
CA VAL A 194 0.11 -8.67 -18.61
C VAL A 194 0.60 -8.45 -20.04
N PHE A 195 0.89 -9.54 -20.78
CA PHE A 195 1.33 -9.44 -22.16
C PHE A 195 0.28 -8.80 -23.07
N SER A 196 -0.98 -9.18 -22.94
CA SER A 196 -2.09 -8.62 -23.73
C SER A 196 -2.29 -7.14 -23.43
N ALA A 197 -2.33 -6.76 -22.15
CA ALA A 197 -2.49 -5.37 -21.74
C ALA A 197 -1.36 -4.49 -22.28
N PHE A 198 -0.11 -4.95 -22.15
CA PHE A 198 1.06 -4.24 -22.65
C PHE A 198 1.06 -4.10 -24.19
N SER A 199 0.76 -5.20 -24.89
CA SER A 199 0.71 -5.21 -26.36
C SER A 199 -0.40 -4.31 -26.91
N ILE A 200 -1.59 -4.36 -26.33
CA ILE A 200 -2.72 -3.51 -26.74
C ILE A 200 -2.40 -2.04 -26.46
N TYR A 201 -1.83 -1.75 -25.29
CA TYR A 201 -1.46 -0.39 -24.92
C TYR A 201 -0.40 0.19 -25.87
N LEU A 202 0.67 -0.57 -26.16
CA LEU A 202 1.67 -0.14 -27.16
C LEU A 202 1.06 0.02 -28.55
N TYR A 203 0.27 -0.95 -28.99
CA TYR A 203 -0.41 -0.84 -30.30
C TYR A 203 -1.23 0.44 -30.40
N ALA A 204 -2.00 0.77 -29.37
CA ALA A 204 -2.81 1.99 -29.36
C ALA A 204 -1.93 3.25 -29.42
N LEU A 205 -0.83 3.30 -28.63
CA LEU A 205 0.09 4.43 -28.64
C LEU A 205 0.78 4.64 -29.98
N TYR A 206 1.22 3.55 -30.64
CA TYR A 206 1.87 3.63 -31.96
C TYR A 206 0.89 3.97 -33.08
N ARG A 207 -0.34 3.47 -33.02
CA ARG A 207 -1.34 3.71 -34.06
C ARG A 207 -1.96 5.11 -34.01
N TYR A 208 -2.26 5.59 -32.81
CA TYR A 208 -3.01 6.85 -32.62
C TYR A 208 -2.14 8.00 -32.12
N GLY A 209 -0.90 7.73 -31.68
CA GLY A 209 0.00 8.71 -31.09
C GLY A 209 -0.29 8.98 -29.60
N ALA A 210 0.73 9.08 -28.80
CA ALA A 210 0.61 9.25 -27.33
C ALA A 210 -0.04 10.58 -26.90
N SER A 211 0.04 11.61 -27.76
CA SER A 211 -0.51 12.95 -27.47
C SER A 211 -1.94 13.15 -27.96
N ILE A 212 -2.42 12.33 -28.91
CA ILE A 212 -3.70 12.56 -29.61
C ILE A 212 -4.71 11.45 -29.31
N ALA A 213 -4.24 10.27 -28.96
CA ALA A 213 -5.04 9.04 -28.90
C ALA A 213 -6.03 8.95 -27.74
N VAL A 214 -6.03 9.91 -26.83
CA VAL A 214 -6.87 9.82 -25.64
C VAL A 214 -7.65 11.11 -25.49
N ASP A 215 -8.97 10.99 -25.32
CA ASP A 215 -9.86 12.12 -25.02
C ASP A 215 -9.43 12.94 -23.78
N ALA A 216 -8.43 12.45 -23.04
CA ALA A 216 -7.77 13.11 -21.94
C ALA A 216 -6.24 12.88 -22.00
N PRO A 217 -5.49 13.64 -22.79
CA PRO A 217 -4.02 13.52 -22.91
C PRO A 217 -3.30 13.54 -21.56
N GLY A 218 -3.84 14.25 -20.58
CA GLY A 218 -3.34 14.29 -19.21
C GLY A 218 -3.42 12.96 -18.44
N GLN A 219 -4.26 12.02 -18.84
CA GLN A 219 -4.38 10.73 -18.17
C GLN A 219 -3.29 9.73 -18.57
N VAL A 220 -2.75 9.86 -19.77
CA VAL A 220 -1.69 8.97 -20.28
C VAL A 220 -0.31 9.52 -19.96
N LEU A 221 -0.06 10.77 -20.31
CA LEU A 221 1.24 11.42 -20.12
C LEU A 221 1.37 12.11 -18.75
N GLY A 222 0.26 12.59 -18.20
CA GLY A 222 0.21 13.38 -16.98
C GLY A 222 0.85 12.70 -15.77
N PRO A 223 0.56 11.43 -15.47
CA PRO A 223 1.20 10.73 -14.34
C PRO A 223 2.72 10.63 -14.48
N GLY A 224 3.22 10.36 -15.69
CA GLY A 224 4.66 10.35 -15.97
C GLY A 224 5.27 11.74 -15.84
N GLN A 225 4.66 12.75 -16.48
CA GLN A 225 5.13 14.13 -16.39
C GLN A 225 5.16 14.66 -14.96
N SER A 226 4.08 14.47 -14.21
CA SER A 226 4.00 14.91 -12.80
C SER A 226 5.05 14.24 -11.91
N THR A 227 5.29 12.94 -12.12
CA THR A 227 6.31 12.20 -11.38
C THR A 227 7.72 12.73 -11.63
N TYR A 228 8.06 12.96 -12.91
CA TYR A 228 9.40 13.46 -13.24
C TYR A 228 9.57 14.95 -12.93
N GLN A 229 8.52 15.77 -13.03
CA GLN A 229 8.52 17.14 -12.52
C GLN A 229 8.74 17.17 -11.00
N GLN A 230 8.11 16.26 -10.27
CA GLN A 230 8.32 16.12 -8.84
C GLN A 230 9.77 15.70 -8.54
N LEU A 231 10.33 14.75 -9.27
CA LEU A 231 11.73 14.37 -9.15
C LEU A 231 12.65 15.57 -9.40
N ALA A 232 12.44 16.32 -10.47
CA ALA A 232 13.21 17.52 -10.78
C ALA A 232 13.15 18.54 -9.62
N SER A 233 11.96 18.75 -9.04
CA SER A 233 11.80 19.65 -7.89
C SER A 233 12.59 19.17 -6.66
N TRP A 234 12.65 17.88 -6.40
CA TRP A 234 13.42 17.32 -5.28
C TRP A 234 14.92 17.44 -5.46
N LEU A 235 15.39 17.31 -6.72
CA LEU A 235 16.81 17.45 -7.05
C LEU A 235 17.28 18.91 -7.03
N GLN A 236 16.44 19.84 -7.53
CA GLN A 236 16.75 21.26 -7.58
C GLN A 236 16.60 21.95 -6.21
N SER A 237 15.58 21.56 -5.45
CA SER A 237 15.24 22.14 -4.16
C SER A 237 15.02 21.06 -3.11
N PRO A 238 16.10 20.46 -2.57
CA PRO A 238 15.98 19.44 -1.54
C PRO A 238 15.25 19.96 -0.29
N ARG A 239 14.19 19.26 0.11
CA ARG A 239 13.34 19.66 1.23
C ARG A 239 13.79 18.99 2.53
N PRO A 240 13.77 19.70 3.67
CA PRO A 240 13.91 19.07 4.99
C PRO A 240 12.67 18.22 5.32
N SER A 241 12.72 17.53 6.45
CA SER A 241 11.55 16.85 7.02
C SER A 241 10.40 17.84 7.27
N ASP A 242 9.16 17.41 6.99
CA ASP A 242 7.97 18.19 7.30
C ASP A 242 7.48 17.85 8.72
N LEU A 243 7.74 18.76 9.66
CA LEU A 243 7.35 18.59 11.05
C LEU A 243 5.82 18.53 11.21
N TYR A 244 5.08 19.40 10.51
CA TYR A 244 3.62 19.45 10.63
C TYR A 244 2.97 18.20 10.02
N GLY A 245 3.47 17.75 8.87
CA GLY A 245 3.05 16.48 8.26
C GLY A 245 3.36 15.29 9.16
N THR A 246 4.54 15.26 9.79
CA THR A 246 4.95 14.20 10.72
C THR A 246 4.06 14.18 11.98
N LEU A 247 3.76 15.35 12.55
CA LEU A 247 2.82 15.45 13.66
C LEU A 247 1.41 15.01 13.27
N ALA A 248 0.96 15.30 12.05
CA ALA A 248 -0.33 14.82 11.54
C ALA A 248 -0.36 13.30 11.38
N ILE A 249 0.76 12.66 10.95
CA ILE A 249 0.90 11.19 10.93
C ILE A 249 0.75 10.63 12.35
N LEU A 250 1.45 11.19 13.33
CA LEU A 250 1.36 10.77 14.73
C LEU A 250 -0.06 10.95 15.29
N LEU A 251 -0.71 12.07 14.98
CA LEU A 251 -2.09 12.32 15.38
C LEU A 251 -3.05 11.28 14.78
N GLY A 252 -2.94 11.00 13.49
CA GLY A 252 -3.72 9.96 12.83
C GLY A 252 -3.52 8.57 13.44
N PHE A 253 -2.26 8.24 13.76
CA PHE A 253 -1.90 6.99 14.43
C PHE A 253 -2.54 6.89 15.83
N THR A 254 -2.30 7.87 16.69
CA THR A 254 -2.78 7.86 18.07
C THR A 254 -4.31 7.88 18.14
N PHE A 255 -4.94 8.68 17.29
CA PHE A 255 -6.40 8.74 17.24
C PHE A 255 -7.02 7.41 16.80
N THR A 256 -6.45 6.75 15.81
CA THR A 256 -6.92 5.44 15.34
C THR A 256 -6.72 4.36 16.40
N MET A 257 -5.59 4.37 17.11
CA MET A 257 -5.36 3.47 18.25
C MET A 257 -6.38 3.71 19.38
N PHE A 258 -6.70 4.97 19.67
CA PHE A 258 -7.73 5.33 20.61
C PHE A 258 -9.11 4.79 20.19
N LEU A 259 -9.52 4.98 18.93
CA LEU A 259 -10.79 4.44 18.40
C LEU A 259 -10.84 2.90 18.51
N GLY A 260 -9.72 2.21 18.21
CA GLY A 260 -9.61 0.76 18.36
C GLY A 260 -9.76 0.32 19.82
N ALA A 261 -9.11 1.00 20.75
CA ALA A 261 -9.21 0.70 22.18
C ALA A 261 -10.62 0.97 22.73
N MET A 262 -11.26 2.07 22.33
CA MET A 262 -12.64 2.39 22.73
C MET A 262 -13.63 1.34 22.24
N ARG A 263 -13.49 0.85 21.01
CA ARG A 263 -14.33 -0.20 20.46
C ARG A 263 -14.22 -1.53 21.22
N LEU A 264 -13.04 -1.85 21.76
CA LEU A 264 -12.85 -3.05 22.58
C LEU A 264 -13.44 -2.92 23.98
N LYS A 265 -13.49 -1.69 24.54
CA LYS A 265 -13.98 -1.44 25.91
C LYS A 265 -15.44 -1.06 25.98
N CYS A 266 -15.95 -0.34 24.97
CA CYS A 266 -17.29 0.26 24.99
C CYS A 266 -18.14 -0.33 23.86
N VAL A 267 -19.10 -1.19 24.20
CA VAL A 267 -20.00 -1.86 23.24
C VAL A 267 -20.86 -0.86 22.44
N TRP A 268 -21.25 0.26 23.06
CA TRP A 268 -22.08 1.30 22.44
C TRP A 268 -21.30 2.29 21.56
N TRP A 269 -19.94 2.15 21.47
CA TRP A 269 -19.10 3.07 20.71
C TRP A 269 -19.33 2.97 19.19
N PRO A 270 -19.88 4.04 18.53
CA PRO A 270 -20.31 3.94 17.14
C PRO A 270 -19.17 4.10 16.11
N PHE A 271 -18.04 4.68 16.52
CA PHE A 271 -16.97 5.02 15.57
C PHE A 271 -16.03 3.84 15.33
N HIS A 272 -15.90 3.49 14.04
CA HIS A 272 -15.01 2.42 13.62
C HIS A 272 -13.63 2.98 13.20
N PRO A 273 -12.49 2.39 13.64
CA PRO A 273 -11.16 2.86 13.26
C PRO A 273 -10.95 2.97 11.74
N VAL A 274 -11.45 1.98 11.00
CA VAL A 274 -11.38 1.94 9.53
C VAL A 274 -12.17 3.09 8.89
N GLY A 275 -13.31 3.48 9.48
CA GLY A 275 -14.11 4.63 9.00
C GLY A 275 -13.34 5.94 9.04
N TYR A 276 -12.44 6.10 10.00
CA TYR A 276 -11.56 7.28 10.05
C TYR A 276 -10.57 7.31 8.89
N VAL A 277 -9.94 6.17 8.55
CA VAL A 277 -8.99 6.08 7.43
C VAL A 277 -9.63 6.35 6.08
N THR A 278 -10.87 5.86 5.89
CA THR A 278 -11.58 5.99 4.60
C THR A 278 -12.35 7.31 4.48
N GLY A 279 -12.63 7.99 5.58
CA GLY A 279 -13.39 9.24 5.63
C GLY A 279 -12.53 10.52 5.63
N ILE A 280 -11.21 10.37 5.72
CA ILE A 280 -10.25 11.46 5.56
C ILE A 280 -9.87 11.55 4.11
#